data_2f756a5fa95bc3044e18b6886c74bc10
#
_entry.id   2f756a5fa95bc3044e18b6886c74bc10
#
_cell.length_a   1.000
_cell.length_b   1.000
_cell.length_c   1.000
_cell.angle_alpha   90.00
_cell.angle_beta   90.00
_cell.angle_gamma   90.00
#
_symmetry.space_group_name_H-M   'P 1'
#
loop_
_entity.id
_entity.type
_entity.pdbx_description
1 polymer ?
#
loop_
_entity_poly.entity_id
_entity_poly.type
_entity_poly.pdbx_seq_one_letter_code
_entity_poly.pdbx_strand_id
1 'polypeptide(L)'
;MTQVELMENLAAFLKNVVREYESQQSDGSYTPITVYSGYLPVKTNAKESESCIYVLVLECEDGDEQSTAKVEIGFSIIDGDTSEGWRSLFNLMEHVRQALLKKRTVANKHRLILPIKSKVADEQPFPQWQGLMTVSYTLGKPVEEEINYGY
;
A
#
# COMPACT_ATOMS: atom_id res chain seq x y z
N MET A 1 15.44 -11.50 5.06
CA MET A 1 14.42 -10.49 4.79
C MET A 1 13.62 -10.90 3.56
N THR A 2 12.30 -10.96 3.67
CA THR A 2 11.45 -11.54 2.64
C THR A 2 10.46 -10.54 2.08
N GLN A 3 9.86 -10.90 0.95
CA GLN A 3 8.77 -10.12 0.35
C GLN A 3 7.57 -10.02 1.30
N VAL A 4 7.27 -11.11 2.01
CA VAL A 4 6.20 -11.15 3.00
C VAL A 4 6.49 -10.17 4.14
N GLU A 5 7.72 -10.14 4.62
CA GLU A 5 8.13 -9.21 5.67
C GLU A 5 7.97 -7.75 5.21
N LEU A 6 8.34 -7.44 3.96
CA LEU A 6 8.12 -6.10 3.41
C LEU A 6 6.63 -5.73 3.39
N MET A 7 5.77 -6.63 2.90
CA MET A 7 4.33 -6.39 2.86
C MET A 7 3.77 -6.17 4.27
N GLU A 8 4.16 -7.00 5.22
CA GLU A 8 3.71 -6.89 6.61
C GLU A 8 4.19 -5.61 7.28
N ASN A 9 5.45 -5.25 7.09
CA ASN A 9 6.02 -4.03 7.66
C ASN A 9 5.38 -2.77 7.06
N LEU A 10 5.16 -2.76 5.76
CA LEU A 10 4.52 -1.64 5.10
C LEU A 10 3.05 -1.54 5.51
N ALA A 11 2.35 -2.66 5.60
CA ALA A 11 0.98 -2.69 6.09
C ALA A 11 0.88 -2.17 7.53
N ALA A 12 1.80 -2.55 8.40
CA ALA A 12 1.84 -2.06 9.77
C ALA A 12 2.07 -0.53 9.83
N PHE A 13 2.96 -0.03 8.97
CA PHE A 13 3.18 1.41 8.84
C PHE A 13 1.91 2.13 8.39
N LEU A 14 1.23 1.60 7.37
CA LEU A 14 0.00 2.19 6.86
C LEU A 14 -1.15 2.11 7.85
N LYS A 15 -1.21 1.06 8.69
CA LYS A 15 -2.20 1.00 9.78
C LYS A 15 -2.07 2.18 10.72
N ASN A 16 -0.85 2.57 11.05
CA ASN A 16 -0.62 3.75 11.90
C ASN A 16 -0.99 5.05 11.18
N VAL A 17 -0.65 5.16 9.90
CA VAL A 17 -0.98 6.32 9.06
C VAL A 17 -2.50 6.50 8.98
N VAL A 18 -3.24 5.42 8.76
CA VAL A 18 -4.71 5.47 8.63
C VAL A 18 -5.38 5.77 9.97
N ARG A 19 -4.82 5.26 11.06
CA ARG A 19 -5.35 5.51 12.40
C ARG A 19 -5.35 7.00 12.72
N GLU A 20 -4.31 7.72 12.31
CA GLU A 20 -4.22 9.17 12.48
C GLU A 20 -5.19 9.92 11.59
N TYR A 21 -5.54 9.33 10.46
CA TYR A 21 -6.41 9.95 9.47
C TYR A 21 -7.89 9.74 9.77
N GLU A 22 -8.26 8.60 10.32
CA GLU A 22 -9.65 8.09 10.44
C GLU A 22 -10.66 8.94 9.68
N SER A 23 -10.94 8.52 8.45
CA SER A 23 -11.57 9.36 7.45
C SER A 23 -12.93 9.86 7.90
N GLN A 24 -13.01 11.14 8.12
CA GLN A 24 -14.27 11.84 8.30
C GLN A 24 -14.95 11.88 6.94
N GLN A 25 -16.09 11.21 6.83
CA GLN A 25 -16.91 11.30 5.62
C GLN A 25 -17.59 12.65 5.51
N SER A 26 -18.14 12.94 4.34
CA SER A 26 -18.84 14.19 4.06
C SER A 26 -20.02 14.46 5.01
N ASP A 27 -20.59 13.40 5.61
CA ASP A 27 -21.68 13.50 6.57
C ASP A 27 -21.20 13.65 8.02
N GLY A 28 -19.90 13.72 8.26
CA GLY A 28 -19.31 13.82 9.60
C GLY A 28 -19.07 12.49 10.29
N SER A 29 -19.47 11.37 9.70
CA SER A 29 -19.19 10.05 10.26
C SER A 29 -17.76 9.58 9.92
N TYR A 30 -17.23 8.67 10.74
CA TYR A 30 -15.92 8.08 10.52
C TYR A 30 -16.10 6.69 9.94
N THR A 31 -15.39 6.40 8.85
CA THR A 31 -15.35 5.06 8.28
C THR A 31 -14.03 4.41 8.64
N PRO A 32 -14.05 3.25 9.31
CA PRO A 32 -12.82 2.51 9.55
C PRO A 32 -12.23 2.02 8.24
N ILE A 33 -10.91 2.06 8.15
CA ILE A 33 -10.18 1.61 6.98
C ILE A 33 -9.31 0.43 7.41
N THR A 34 -9.56 -0.74 6.82
CA THR A 34 -8.80 -1.94 7.09
C THR A 34 -7.60 -2.01 6.16
N VAL A 35 -6.42 -2.33 6.71
CA VAL A 35 -5.20 -2.49 5.92
C VAL A 35 -4.82 -3.97 5.86
N TYR A 36 -4.69 -4.50 4.65
CA TYR A 36 -4.32 -5.89 4.40
C TYR A 36 -2.91 -5.98 3.83
N SER A 37 -2.17 -6.99 4.24
CA SER A 37 -0.93 -7.38 3.59
C SER A 37 -1.22 -8.55 2.65
N GLY A 38 -0.82 -8.41 1.37
CA GLY A 38 -1.09 -9.42 0.36
C GLY A 38 -2.47 -9.26 -0.29
N TYR A 39 -3.00 -10.35 -0.80
CA TYR A 39 -4.27 -10.35 -1.51
C TYR A 39 -5.44 -10.12 -0.57
N LEU A 40 -6.45 -9.43 -1.08
CA LEU A 40 -7.68 -9.23 -0.32
C LEU A 40 -8.38 -10.58 -0.09
N PRO A 41 -8.99 -10.75 1.10
CA PRO A 41 -9.78 -11.95 1.36
C PRO A 41 -10.93 -12.08 0.35
N VAL A 42 -11.26 -13.30 -0.04
CA VAL A 42 -12.43 -13.56 -0.87
C VAL A 42 -13.67 -13.27 -0.04
N LYS A 43 -14.50 -12.37 -0.54
CA LYS A 43 -15.76 -12.02 0.15
C LYS A 43 -16.88 -12.92 -0.35
N THR A 44 -17.53 -13.57 0.59
CA THR A 44 -18.64 -14.48 0.30
C THR A 44 -19.99 -13.78 0.28
N ASN A 45 -20.04 -12.52 0.70
CA ASN A 45 -21.26 -11.73 0.80
C ASN A 45 -21.05 -10.32 0.27
N ALA A 46 -21.87 -9.87 -0.66
CA ALA A 46 -21.79 -8.53 -1.25
C ALA A 46 -22.00 -7.40 -0.22
N LYS A 47 -22.57 -7.70 0.95
CA LYS A 47 -22.75 -6.73 2.03
C LYS A 47 -21.47 -6.50 2.84
N GLU A 48 -20.43 -7.29 2.61
CA GLU A 48 -19.14 -7.18 3.31
C GLU A 48 -18.20 -6.16 2.66
N SER A 49 -18.74 -5.22 1.89
CA SER A 49 -17.94 -4.13 1.31
C SER A 49 -17.42 -3.23 2.42
N GLU A 50 -16.13 -3.02 2.42
CA GLU A 50 -15.47 -2.16 3.40
C GLU A 50 -14.46 -1.25 2.72
N SER A 51 -14.16 -0.13 3.39
CA SER A 51 -13.05 0.71 2.97
C SER A 51 -11.75 0.03 3.40
N CYS A 52 -10.83 -0.14 2.47
CA CYS A 52 -9.60 -0.87 2.74
C CYS A 52 -8.43 -0.38 1.92
N ILE A 53 -7.25 -0.73 2.40
CA ILE A 53 -5.99 -0.58 1.68
C ILE A 53 -5.35 -1.97 1.66
N TYR A 54 -4.80 -2.38 0.52
CA TYR A 54 -3.97 -3.58 0.46
C TYR A 54 -2.57 -3.25 -0.02
N VAL A 55 -1.60 -4.03 0.43
CA VAL A 55 -0.19 -3.92 0.06
C VAL A 55 0.23 -5.22 -0.58
N LEU A 56 0.61 -5.19 -1.84
CA LEU A 56 0.96 -6.38 -2.61
C LEU A 56 2.27 -6.17 -3.36
N VAL A 57 3.24 -7.06 -3.14
CA VAL A 57 4.46 -7.08 -3.93
C VAL A 57 4.13 -7.72 -5.29
N LEU A 58 4.34 -6.98 -6.37
CA LEU A 58 4.06 -7.45 -7.73
C LEU A 58 5.28 -8.04 -8.40
N GLU A 59 6.45 -7.51 -8.09
CA GLU A 59 7.67 -7.86 -8.81
C GLU A 59 8.87 -7.61 -7.91
N CYS A 60 9.86 -8.51 -7.98
CA CYS A 60 11.13 -8.32 -7.31
C CYS A 60 12.25 -8.41 -8.33
N GLU A 61 13.26 -7.60 -8.15
CA GLU A 61 14.43 -7.59 -9.00
C GLU A 61 15.69 -7.62 -8.14
N ASP A 62 16.57 -8.56 -8.42
CA ASP A 62 17.86 -8.67 -7.74
C ASP A 62 18.96 -8.17 -8.67
N GLY A 63 19.55 -7.04 -8.32
CA GLY A 63 20.68 -6.48 -9.02
C GLY A 63 21.99 -6.77 -8.30
N ASP A 64 23.10 -6.43 -8.93
CA ASP A 64 24.43 -6.63 -8.31
C ASP A 64 24.61 -5.83 -7.03
N GLU A 65 24.14 -4.60 -7.02
CA GLU A 65 24.31 -3.69 -5.89
C GLU A 65 23.11 -3.76 -4.93
N GLN A 66 21.91 -4.00 -5.47
CA GLN A 66 20.69 -3.81 -4.68
C GLN A 66 19.57 -4.70 -5.19
N SER A 67 18.78 -5.20 -4.25
CA SER A 67 17.51 -5.88 -4.53
C SER A 67 16.37 -4.92 -4.27
N THR A 68 15.37 -4.94 -5.14
CA THR A 68 14.21 -4.05 -5.05
C THR A 68 12.91 -4.82 -5.23
N ALA A 69 11.85 -4.30 -4.64
CA ALA A 69 10.51 -4.84 -4.81
C ALA A 69 9.58 -3.73 -5.28
N LYS A 70 8.81 -4.04 -6.31
CA LYS A 70 7.74 -3.17 -6.81
C LYS A 70 6.46 -3.54 -6.08
N VAL A 71 5.86 -2.56 -5.42
CA VAL A 71 4.71 -2.75 -4.55
C VAL A 71 3.52 -1.98 -5.09
N GLU A 72 2.38 -2.65 -5.14
CA GLU A 72 1.09 -2.01 -5.40
C GLU A 72 0.40 -1.76 -4.07
N ILE A 73 0.00 -0.51 -3.85
CA ILE A 73 -0.86 -0.13 -2.74
C ILE A 73 -2.22 0.19 -3.33
N GLY A 74 -3.20 -0.65 -3.06
CA GLY A 74 -4.54 -0.48 -3.57
C GLY A 74 -5.44 0.18 -2.54
N PHE A 75 -6.32 1.06 -3.01
CA PHE A 75 -7.25 1.81 -2.18
C PHE A 75 -8.67 1.53 -2.64
N SER A 76 -9.54 1.25 -1.69
CA SER A 76 -10.96 1.05 -1.95
C SER A 76 -11.75 1.75 -0.85
N ILE A 77 -12.51 2.77 -1.22
CA ILE A 77 -13.29 3.57 -0.29
C ILE A 77 -14.77 3.41 -0.63
N ILE A 78 -15.59 3.19 0.38
CA ILE A 78 -17.04 3.14 0.24
C ILE A 78 -17.60 4.51 0.65
N ASP A 79 -18.19 5.21 -0.30
CA ASP A 79 -18.84 6.49 -0.06
C ASP A 79 -20.05 6.61 -0.99
N GLY A 80 -21.22 6.77 -0.40
CA GLY A 80 -22.49 6.84 -1.12
C GLY A 80 -22.81 8.19 -1.74
N ASP A 81 -21.94 9.19 -1.58
CA ASP A 81 -22.14 10.50 -2.19
C ASP A 81 -21.73 10.46 -3.66
N THR A 82 -22.69 10.61 -4.56
CA THR A 82 -22.45 10.51 -6.01
C THR A 82 -21.63 11.67 -6.57
N SER A 83 -21.69 12.84 -5.93
CA SER A 83 -21.01 14.05 -6.44
C SER A 83 -19.68 14.32 -5.75
N GLU A 84 -19.51 13.92 -4.49
CA GLU A 84 -18.33 14.26 -3.68
C GLU A 84 -17.56 13.04 -3.14
N GLY A 85 -18.07 11.83 -3.37
CA GLY A 85 -17.45 10.60 -2.84
C GLY A 85 -16.01 10.41 -3.30
N TRP A 86 -15.66 10.87 -4.48
CA TRP A 86 -14.31 10.81 -5.02
C TRP A 86 -13.28 11.54 -4.12
N ARG A 87 -13.72 12.57 -3.39
CA ARG A 87 -12.84 13.34 -2.51
C ARG A 87 -12.27 12.47 -1.39
N SER A 88 -13.07 11.55 -0.86
CA SER A 88 -12.62 10.62 0.17
C SER A 88 -11.45 9.77 -0.31
N LEU A 89 -11.53 9.27 -1.54
CA LEU A 89 -10.44 8.49 -2.14
C LEU A 89 -9.19 9.34 -2.33
N PHE A 90 -9.31 10.50 -2.96
CA PHE A 90 -8.15 11.35 -3.23
C PHE A 90 -7.49 11.85 -1.96
N ASN A 91 -8.27 12.20 -0.96
CA ASN A 91 -7.74 12.66 0.34
C ASN A 91 -6.96 11.55 1.04
N LEU A 92 -7.48 10.31 1.02
CA LEU A 92 -6.76 9.18 1.61
C LEU A 92 -5.47 8.91 0.87
N MET A 93 -5.51 8.87 -0.45
CA MET A 93 -4.31 8.64 -1.27
C MET A 93 -3.26 9.73 -1.02
N GLU A 94 -3.68 10.98 -0.94
CA GLU A 94 -2.76 12.09 -0.66
C GLU A 94 -2.15 11.97 0.74
N HIS A 95 -2.94 11.58 1.74
CA HIS A 95 -2.44 11.39 3.09
C HIS A 95 -1.37 10.29 3.14
N VAL A 96 -1.62 9.18 2.47
CA VAL A 96 -0.66 8.08 2.38
C VAL A 96 0.59 8.52 1.61
N ARG A 97 0.43 9.19 0.49
CA ARG A 97 1.54 9.71 -0.31
C ARG A 97 2.47 10.58 0.52
N GLN A 98 1.92 11.52 1.27
CA GLN A 98 2.72 12.39 2.12
C GLN A 98 3.44 11.62 3.22
N ALA A 99 2.76 10.66 3.85
CA ALA A 99 3.36 9.83 4.89
C ALA A 99 4.55 9.02 4.37
N LEU A 100 4.42 8.42 3.18
CA LEU A 100 5.50 7.67 2.54
C LEU A 100 6.70 8.57 2.21
N LEU A 101 6.45 9.77 1.72
CA LEU A 101 7.51 10.71 1.36
C LEU A 101 8.22 11.29 2.58
N LYS A 102 7.49 11.45 3.69
CA LYS A 102 8.08 11.94 4.95
C LYS A 102 8.94 10.88 5.61
N LYS A 103 8.49 9.63 5.62
CA LYS A 103 9.21 8.52 6.24
C LYS A 103 9.59 7.50 5.18
N ARG A 104 10.71 7.74 4.55
CA ARG A 104 11.16 6.93 3.41
C ARG A 104 11.71 5.57 3.78
N THR A 105 12.01 5.32 5.05
CA THR A 105 12.47 4.02 5.51
C THR A 105 11.43 3.41 6.42
N VAL A 106 10.96 2.21 6.07
CA VAL A 106 9.97 1.46 6.84
C VAL A 106 10.68 0.36 7.62
N ALA A 107 10.34 0.23 8.92
CA ALA A 107 10.91 -0.76 9.84
C ALA A 107 12.44 -0.72 9.89
N ASN A 108 13.06 0.41 9.59
CA ASN A 108 14.51 0.60 9.51
C ASN A 108 15.21 -0.38 8.56
N LYS A 109 14.46 -0.99 7.64
CA LYS A 109 14.96 -2.03 6.73
C LYS A 109 14.73 -1.75 5.27
N HIS A 110 13.58 -1.15 4.94
CA HIS A 110 13.13 -0.98 3.56
C HIS A 110 13.10 0.50 3.23
N ARG A 111 13.90 0.90 2.25
CA ARG A 111 13.96 2.30 1.82
C ARG A 111 13.14 2.50 0.55
N LEU A 112 12.32 3.53 0.55
CA LEU A 112 11.54 3.94 -0.62
C LEU A 112 12.47 4.41 -1.74
N ILE A 113 12.19 3.91 -2.94
CA ILE A 113 12.86 4.31 -4.18
C ILE A 113 11.82 5.02 -5.04
N LEU A 114 12.08 6.27 -5.36
CA LEU A 114 11.20 7.04 -6.23
C LEU A 114 11.33 6.58 -7.69
N PRO A 115 10.29 6.72 -8.50
CA PRO A 115 9.08 7.51 -8.27
C PRO A 115 7.97 6.77 -7.56
N ILE A 116 7.05 7.54 -6.98
CA ILE A 116 5.73 7.08 -6.56
C ILE A 116 4.76 7.45 -7.68
N LYS A 117 3.97 6.50 -8.15
CA LYS A 117 2.95 6.75 -9.17
C LYS A 117 1.58 6.44 -8.61
N SER A 118 0.65 7.37 -8.80
CA SER A 118 -0.74 7.20 -8.38
C SER A 118 -1.65 7.19 -9.61
N LYS A 119 -2.66 6.36 -9.57
CA LYS A 119 -3.58 6.18 -10.68
C LYS A 119 -4.99 5.86 -10.17
N VAL A 120 -5.99 6.45 -10.81
CA VAL A 120 -7.39 6.12 -10.55
C VAL A 120 -8.05 5.78 -11.89
N ALA A 121 -9.08 4.93 -11.86
CA ALA A 121 -9.84 4.61 -13.05
C ALA A 121 -10.78 5.76 -13.45
N ASP A 122 -10.98 5.95 -14.75
CA ASP A 122 -11.92 6.96 -15.25
C ASP A 122 -13.35 6.66 -14.79
N GLU A 123 -13.72 5.38 -14.78
CA GLU A 123 -15.02 4.92 -14.30
C GLU A 123 -14.82 4.21 -12.97
N GLN A 124 -15.67 4.54 -12.01
CA GLN A 124 -15.62 3.98 -10.67
C GLN A 124 -16.84 3.07 -10.42
N PRO A 125 -16.64 1.94 -9.71
CA PRO A 125 -17.74 1.03 -9.38
C PRO A 125 -18.54 1.58 -8.18
N PHE A 126 -19.21 2.71 -8.36
CA PHE A 126 -20.01 3.33 -7.31
C PHE A 126 -20.92 2.30 -6.59
N PRO A 127 -21.02 2.32 -5.27
CA PRO A 127 -20.52 3.32 -4.30
C PRO A 127 -19.07 3.10 -3.83
N GLN A 128 -18.32 2.29 -4.54
CA GLN A 128 -16.93 2.02 -4.25
C GLN A 128 -16.02 2.89 -5.12
N TRP A 129 -15.02 3.49 -4.49
CA TRP A 129 -14.05 4.36 -5.17
C TRP A 129 -12.67 3.73 -5.04
N GLN A 130 -12.04 3.47 -6.16
CA GLN A 130 -10.78 2.69 -6.22
C GLN A 130 -9.65 3.48 -6.84
N GLY A 131 -8.47 3.31 -6.26
CA GLY A 131 -7.23 3.88 -6.78
C GLY A 131 -6.05 2.96 -6.50
N LEU A 132 -4.97 3.21 -7.19
CA LEU A 132 -3.72 2.45 -7.08
C LEU A 132 -2.55 3.39 -6.90
N MET A 133 -1.58 2.95 -6.10
CA MET A 133 -0.29 3.61 -5.96
C MET A 133 0.78 2.56 -6.18
N THR A 134 1.75 2.87 -7.04
CA THR A 134 2.89 1.97 -7.28
C THR A 134 4.12 2.61 -6.69
N VAL A 135 4.82 1.86 -5.86
CA VAL A 135 6.04 2.29 -5.17
C VAL A 135 7.09 1.19 -5.28
N SER A 136 8.34 1.53 -5.05
CA SER A 136 9.42 0.55 -4.98
C SER A 136 10.17 0.72 -3.67
N TYR A 137 10.58 -0.40 -3.09
CA TYR A 137 11.37 -0.43 -1.85
C TYR A 137 12.59 -1.32 -2.01
N THR A 138 13.63 -1.01 -1.27
CA THR A 138 14.77 -1.91 -1.17
C THR A 138 14.36 -3.16 -0.42
N LEU A 139 14.90 -4.29 -0.87
CA LEU A 139 14.68 -5.58 -0.24
C LEU A 139 16.04 -6.13 0.18
N GLY A 140 16.11 -6.78 1.33
CA GLY A 140 17.34 -7.38 1.80
C GLY A 140 17.85 -8.48 0.88
N LYS A 141 19.13 -8.62 0.83
CA LYS A 141 19.85 -9.52 -0.06
C LYS A 141 20.86 -10.30 0.76
N PRO A 142 20.93 -11.63 0.61
CA PRO A 142 21.91 -12.40 1.34
C PRO A 142 23.33 -12.05 0.89
N VAL A 143 24.28 -12.24 1.79
CA VAL A 143 25.69 -12.13 1.45
C VAL A 143 26.07 -13.35 0.62
N GLU A 144 26.77 -13.12 -0.48
CA GLU A 144 27.25 -14.21 -1.34
C GLU A 144 28.18 -15.15 -0.55
N GLU A 145 27.95 -16.45 -0.67
CA GLU A 145 28.82 -17.42 -0.05
C GLU A 145 30.17 -17.46 -0.76
N GLU A 146 31.27 -17.51 0.04
CA GLU A 146 32.59 -17.68 -0.53
C GLU A 146 32.74 -19.10 -1.06
N ILE A 147 33.17 -19.21 -2.31
CA ILE A 147 33.49 -20.51 -2.92
C ILE A 147 34.91 -20.87 -2.50
N ASN A 148 35.04 -21.95 -1.73
CA ASN A 148 36.34 -22.48 -1.37
C ASN A 148 36.77 -23.50 -2.44
N TYR A 149 37.78 -23.16 -3.23
CA TYR A 149 38.25 -24.00 -4.29
C TYR A 149 39.23 -25.10 -3.82
N GLY A 150 39.52 -25.19 -2.54
CA GLY A 150 40.28 -26.30 -1.97
C GLY A 150 41.78 -26.27 -2.27
N TYR A 151 42.35 -25.16 -2.64
CA TYR A 151 43.79 -25.08 -2.78
C TYR A 151 44.46 -24.32 -1.68
#